data_d8d7bad49be8cf82a74beb0df5b1e078
#
_entry.id   d8d7bad49be8cf82a74beb0df5b1e078
#
_cell.length_a   1.000
_cell.length_b   1.000
_cell.length_c   1.000
_cell.angle_alpha   90.00
_cell.angle_beta   90.00
_cell.angle_gamma   90.00
#
_symmetry.space_group_name_H-M   'P 1'
#
loop_
_entity.id
_entity.type
_entity.pdbx_description
1 polymer ?
#
loop_
_entity_poly.entity_id
_entity_poly.type
_entity_poly.pdbx_seq_one_letter_code
_entity_poly.pdbx_strand_id
1 'polypeptide(L)'
;GKVREFGYAEVRAHGHTALLKDISDFTTPEGYGMLKVWMSHGDKVNEMPPGFKLMASTPNCPIAGMADEARRMYAFQFHPEVTHTVQGKAIIARFVHDICGCKSDWNMPDYIAEAVEKIRQQVGSDEVILGLSGGVDSSVAAALIHRAIGDQLTCVFVDHGLLRLDEGKMVMEMFAENLGVNVIHIDAVDQFMGHLAGVSDPEAKRKIIGREFVEVFQVEAGKRKNAKWLAQGTIYPDVIESAGKGKKGHTIKSHHNVGGLPETLNLQLLEPLRELFKDEVRQLGVALGLP
;
A
#
# COMPACT_ATOMS: atom_id res chain seq x y z
N GLY A 1 0.08 -17.20 -26.28
CA GLY A 1 0.82 -18.45 -26.59
C GLY A 1 -0.02 -19.68 -26.41
N LYS A 2 0.31 -20.78 -27.13
CA LYS A 2 -0.42 -22.06 -27.02
C LYS A 2 -0.09 -22.83 -25.72
N VAL A 3 0.98 -22.51 -25.04
CA VAL A 3 1.41 -23.13 -23.79
C VAL A 3 1.39 -22.08 -22.69
N ARG A 4 0.58 -22.34 -21.66
CA ARG A 4 0.44 -21.52 -20.46
C ARG A 4 1.07 -22.27 -19.29
N GLU A 5 1.73 -21.57 -18.39
CA GLU A 5 2.33 -22.18 -17.20
C GLU A 5 1.80 -21.45 -15.95
N PHE A 6 1.17 -22.22 -15.07
CA PHE A 6 0.67 -21.75 -13.78
C PHE A 6 1.07 -22.76 -12.71
N GLY A 7 1.70 -22.28 -11.65
CA GLY A 7 2.10 -23.10 -10.52
C GLY A 7 3.60 -23.40 -10.47
N TYR A 8 3.93 -24.47 -9.79
CA TYR A 8 5.30 -24.92 -9.57
C TYR A 8 6.00 -25.29 -10.88
N ALA A 9 7.26 -24.84 -11.01
CA ALA A 9 8.15 -25.23 -12.11
C ALA A 9 9.61 -25.33 -11.62
N GLU A 10 10.41 -26.13 -12.31
CA GLU A 10 11.85 -26.19 -12.12
C GLU A 10 12.53 -25.49 -13.29
N VAL A 11 13.32 -24.50 -12.94
CA VAL A 11 14.02 -23.62 -13.90
C VAL A 11 15.51 -23.88 -13.80
N ARG A 12 16.15 -24.13 -14.94
CA ARG A 12 17.62 -24.18 -15.01
C ARG A 12 18.17 -22.75 -14.85
N ALA A 13 18.97 -22.53 -13.82
CA ALA A 13 19.70 -21.30 -13.60
C ALA A 13 21.03 -21.35 -14.35
N HIS A 14 21.27 -20.37 -15.22
CA HIS A 14 22.57 -20.20 -15.86
C HIS A 14 23.42 -19.29 -14.98
N GLY A 15 24.34 -19.86 -14.21
CA GLY A 15 25.11 -19.20 -13.14
C GLY A 15 26.18 -18.20 -13.58
N HIS A 16 26.19 -17.78 -14.86
CA HIS A 16 27.17 -16.81 -15.38
C HIS A 16 26.77 -15.34 -15.11
N THR A 17 25.54 -15.07 -14.63
CA THR A 17 25.12 -13.71 -14.33
C THR A 17 25.39 -13.35 -12.87
N ALA A 18 25.64 -12.07 -12.59
CA ALA A 18 25.84 -11.58 -11.22
C ALA A 18 24.66 -11.91 -10.32
N LEU A 19 23.43 -11.86 -10.88
CA LEU A 19 22.20 -12.09 -10.11
C LEU A 19 22.01 -13.54 -9.68
N LEU A 20 22.25 -14.53 -10.54
CA LEU A 20 22.01 -15.96 -10.26
C LEU A 20 23.27 -16.76 -9.90
N LYS A 21 24.44 -16.16 -9.88
CA LYS A 21 25.68 -16.85 -9.50
C LYS A 21 25.54 -17.51 -8.12
N ASP A 22 25.80 -18.81 -8.09
CA ASP A 22 25.76 -19.64 -6.85
C ASP A 22 24.35 -19.65 -6.15
N ILE A 23 23.29 -19.30 -6.87
CA ILE A 23 21.91 -19.47 -6.37
C ILE A 23 21.26 -20.63 -7.10
N SER A 24 20.98 -21.70 -6.36
CA SER A 24 20.21 -22.86 -6.83
C SER A 24 19.59 -23.60 -5.63
N ASP A 25 18.50 -24.31 -5.86
CA ASP A 25 17.89 -25.19 -4.86
C ASP A 25 18.55 -26.57 -4.86
N PHE A 26 18.98 -27.02 -6.02
CA PHE A 26 19.69 -28.29 -6.21
C PHE A 26 20.47 -28.27 -7.52
N THR A 27 21.33 -29.26 -7.67
CA THR A 27 22.14 -29.44 -8.90
C THR A 27 21.79 -30.78 -9.53
N THR A 28 21.59 -30.79 -10.86
CA THR A 28 21.34 -32.05 -11.59
C THR A 28 22.61 -32.91 -11.66
N PRO A 29 22.49 -34.22 -12.00
CA PRO A 29 23.68 -35.07 -12.21
C PRO A 29 24.67 -34.52 -13.25
N GLU A 30 24.17 -33.77 -14.23
CA GLU A 30 24.96 -33.11 -15.27
C GLU A 30 25.61 -31.79 -14.79
N GLY A 31 25.40 -31.40 -13.55
CA GLY A 31 25.99 -30.21 -12.94
C GLY A 31 25.21 -28.91 -13.17
N TYR A 32 23.97 -28.97 -13.59
CA TYR A 32 23.13 -27.77 -13.78
C TYR A 32 22.45 -27.34 -12.49
N GLY A 33 22.61 -26.08 -12.12
CA GLY A 33 21.84 -25.47 -11.01
C GLY A 33 20.39 -25.31 -11.38
N MET A 34 19.49 -25.73 -10.49
CA MET A 34 18.04 -25.68 -10.67
C MET A 34 17.38 -24.84 -9.57
N LEU A 35 16.35 -24.10 -9.95
CA LEU A 35 15.52 -23.28 -9.06
C LEU A 35 14.10 -23.82 -9.05
N LYS A 36 13.51 -23.93 -7.85
CA LYS A 36 12.10 -24.20 -7.63
C LYS A 36 11.35 -22.88 -7.60
N VAL A 37 10.50 -22.63 -8.59
CA VAL A 37 9.88 -21.33 -8.82
C VAL A 37 8.36 -21.44 -9.02
N TRP A 38 7.68 -20.32 -8.94
CA TRP A 38 6.28 -20.20 -9.28
C TRP A 38 6.10 -19.47 -10.61
N MET A 39 5.43 -20.14 -11.56
CA MET A 39 5.05 -19.59 -12.86
C MET A 39 3.61 -19.09 -12.82
N SER A 40 3.34 -17.99 -13.52
CA SER A 40 1.97 -17.49 -13.72
C SER A 40 1.93 -16.65 -15.00
N HIS A 41 1.94 -17.33 -16.16
CA HIS A 41 1.95 -16.62 -17.43
C HIS A 41 1.17 -17.36 -18.54
N GLY A 42 0.54 -16.56 -19.40
CA GLY A 42 -0.11 -17.01 -20.64
C GLY A 42 0.73 -16.69 -21.89
N ASP A 43 1.63 -15.73 -21.79
CA ASP A 43 2.54 -15.32 -22.85
C ASP A 43 3.99 -15.49 -22.38
N LYS A 44 4.90 -15.63 -23.34
CA LYS A 44 6.33 -15.81 -23.08
C LYS A 44 7.18 -15.05 -24.09
N VAL A 45 8.39 -14.73 -23.68
CA VAL A 45 9.39 -14.13 -24.56
C VAL A 45 9.87 -15.20 -25.54
N ASN A 46 9.78 -14.92 -26.85
CA ASN A 46 10.24 -15.81 -27.90
C ASN A 46 11.61 -15.40 -28.47
N GLU A 47 11.95 -14.12 -28.36
CA GLU A 47 13.19 -13.54 -28.86
C GLU A 47 13.75 -12.55 -27.85
N MET A 48 15.04 -12.70 -27.56
CA MET A 48 15.72 -11.78 -26.62
C MET A 48 16.02 -10.43 -27.29
N PRO A 49 15.79 -9.31 -26.57
CA PRO A 49 16.22 -8.02 -27.06
C PRO A 49 17.76 -7.94 -27.24
N PRO A 50 18.24 -7.05 -28.10
CA PRO A 50 19.71 -6.83 -28.26
C PRO A 50 20.39 -6.51 -26.93
N GLY A 51 21.54 -7.16 -26.69
CA GLY A 51 22.33 -6.99 -25.47
C GLY A 51 21.94 -7.94 -24.32
N PHE A 52 20.80 -8.56 -24.36
CA PHE A 52 20.42 -9.56 -23.36
C PHE A 52 21.04 -10.94 -23.64
N LYS A 53 21.31 -11.67 -22.57
CA LYS A 53 21.76 -13.06 -22.58
C LYS A 53 20.84 -13.92 -21.75
N LEU A 54 20.74 -15.20 -22.12
CA LEU A 54 19.91 -16.16 -21.40
C LEU A 54 20.42 -16.35 -19.96
N MET A 55 19.55 -16.18 -18.98
CA MET A 55 19.89 -16.31 -17.57
C MET A 55 19.17 -17.51 -16.93
N ALA A 56 17.95 -17.83 -17.38
CA ALA A 56 17.15 -18.94 -16.88
C ALA A 56 16.30 -19.56 -17.99
N SER A 57 16.08 -20.89 -17.92
CA SER A 57 15.32 -21.60 -18.96
C SER A 57 14.55 -22.81 -18.41
N THR A 58 13.40 -23.12 -19.04
CA THR A 58 12.71 -24.41 -18.93
C THR A 58 12.46 -24.99 -20.32
N PRO A 59 12.11 -26.28 -20.46
CA PRO A 59 11.69 -26.83 -21.75
C PRO A 59 10.49 -26.09 -22.37
N ASN A 60 9.55 -25.65 -21.55
CA ASN A 60 8.35 -24.95 -22.00
C ASN A 60 8.55 -23.44 -22.17
N CYS A 61 9.47 -22.85 -21.45
CA CYS A 61 9.83 -21.43 -21.49
C CYS A 61 11.35 -21.29 -21.69
N PRO A 62 11.85 -21.36 -22.95
CA PRO A 62 13.29 -21.30 -23.23
C PRO A 62 13.97 -20.03 -22.74
N ILE A 63 13.21 -18.92 -22.64
CA ILE A 63 13.66 -17.65 -22.07
C ILE A 63 12.86 -17.38 -20.80
N ALA A 64 13.12 -18.14 -19.74
CA ALA A 64 12.51 -17.95 -18.44
C ALA A 64 13.18 -16.84 -17.61
N GLY A 65 14.37 -16.45 -18.02
CA GLY A 65 15.10 -15.29 -17.49
C GLY A 65 16.16 -14.82 -18.44
N MET A 66 16.37 -13.51 -18.50
CA MET A 66 17.37 -12.86 -19.34
C MET A 66 17.99 -11.67 -18.63
N ALA A 67 19.24 -11.36 -18.95
CA ALA A 67 19.99 -10.27 -18.34
C ALA A 67 20.81 -9.49 -19.37
N ASP A 68 20.88 -8.17 -19.18
CA ASP A 68 21.88 -7.29 -19.74
C ASP A 68 22.76 -6.78 -18.59
N GLU A 69 23.88 -7.43 -18.38
CA GLU A 69 24.83 -7.13 -17.29
C GLU A 69 25.40 -5.71 -17.38
N ALA A 70 25.62 -5.22 -18.60
CA ALA A 70 26.20 -3.90 -18.83
C ALA A 70 25.24 -2.78 -18.38
N ARG A 71 23.95 -2.98 -18.60
CA ARG A 71 22.90 -2.05 -18.19
C ARG A 71 22.30 -2.40 -16.83
N ARG A 72 22.73 -3.50 -16.20
CA ARG A 72 22.16 -4.04 -14.94
C ARG A 72 20.66 -4.26 -15.00
N MET A 73 20.18 -4.79 -16.13
CA MET A 73 18.77 -5.10 -16.37
C MET A 73 18.56 -6.61 -16.31
N TYR A 74 17.61 -7.03 -15.51
CA TYR A 74 17.27 -8.44 -15.28
C TYR A 74 15.78 -8.64 -15.42
N ALA A 75 15.38 -9.71 -16.10
CA ALA A 75 13.97 -10.04 -16.30
C ALA A 75 13.73 -11.52 -16.05
N PHE A 76 12.63 -11.84 -15.39
CA PHE A 76 12.15 -13.19 -15.13
C PHE A 76 10.74 -13.39 -15.66
N GLN A 77 10.44 -14.61 -16.08
CA GLN A 77 9.09 -15.05 -16.40
C GLN A 77 8.38 -15.59 -15.15
N PHE A 78 9.14 -16.08 -14.17
CA PHE A 78 8.63 -16.53 -12.88
C PHE A 78 8.60 -15.39 -11.86
N HIS A 79 7.91 -15.62 -10.75
CA HIS A 79 7.69 -14.67 -9.67
C HIS A 79 8.70 -14.89 -8.53
N PRO A 80 9.78 -14.11 -8.42
CA PRO A 80 10.72 -14.24 -7.31
C PRO A 80 10.16 -13.71 -5.98
N GLU A 81 9.13 -12.86 -6.01
CA GLU A 81 8.54 -12.23 -4.83
C GLU A 81 7.59 -13.12 -4.03
N VAL A 82 7.12 -14.23 -4.61
CA VAL A 82 6.19 -15.13 -3.93
C VAL A 82 6.92 -16.19 -3.10
N THR A 83 6.30 -16.62 -2.01
CA THR A 83 6.87 -17.62 -1.08
C THR A 83 7.15 -18.99 -1.72
N HIS A 84 6.47 -19.31 -2.81
CA HIS A 84 6.65 -20.55 -3.57
C HIS A 84 7.95 -20.60 -4.42
N THR A 85 8.57 -19.44 -4.67
CA THR A 85 9.92 -19.37 -5.25
C THR A 85 10.94 -19.44 -4.11
N VAL A 86 11.53 -20.62 -3.93
CA VAL A 86 12.33 -20.92 -2.72
C VAL A 86 13.51 -19.96 -2.54
N GLN A 87 14.25 -19.66 -3.62
CA GLN A 87 15.39 -18.73 -3.59
C GLN A 87 15.00 -17.27 -3.87
N GLY A 88 13.70 -16.97 -3.92
CA GLY A 88 13.20 -15.64 -4.26
C GLY A 88 13.79 -14.53 -3.40
N LYS A 89 13.85 -14.74 -2.08
CA LYS A 89 14.47 -13.81 -1.13
C LYS A 89 15.95 -13.57 -1.43
N ALA A 90 16.70 -14.62 -1.74
CA ALA A 90 18.14 -14.50 -2.05
C ALA A 90 18.36 -13.74 -3.36
N ILE A 91 17.53 -13.98 -4.38
CA ILE A 91 17.59 -13.29 -5.68
C ILE A 91 17.31 -11.80 -5.49
N ILE A 92 16.22 -11.45 -4.79
CA ILE A 92 15.82 -10.06 -4.54
C ILE A 92 16.89 -9.35 -3.68
N ALA A 93 17.37 -9.99 -2.61
CA ALA A 93 18.41 -9.41 -1.75
C ALA A 93 19.70 -9.10 -2.53
N ARG A 94 20.15 -10.01 -3.40
CA ARG A 94 21.31 -9.78 -4.25
C ARG A 94 21.09 -8.64 -5.23
N PHE A 95 19.93 -8.55 -5.84
CA PHE A 95 19.61 -7.43 -6.73
C PHE A 95 19.67 -6.10 -5.98
N VAL A 96 19.03 -6.01 -4.82
CA VAL A 96 18.94 -4.78 -4.04
C VAL A 96 20.31 -4.37 -3.48
N HIS A 97 21.02 -5.31 -2.84
CA HIS A 97 22.24 -4.97 -2.11
C HIS A 97 23.49 -5.02 -3.00
N ASP A 98 23.67 -6.09 -3.77
CA ASP A 98 24.92 -6.30 -4.50
C ASP A 98 24.92 -5.58 -5.87
N ILE A 99 23.78 -5.60 -6.58
CA ILE A 99 23.68 -5.00 -7.91
C ILE A 99 23.32 -3.52 -7.85
N CYS A 100 22.29 -3.15 -7.06
CA CYS A 100 21.86 -1.77 -6.88
C CYS A 100 22.71 -1.01 -5.86
N GLY A 101 23.39 -1.70 -4.94
CA GLY A 101 24.20 -1.08 -3.88
C GLY A 101 23.38 -0.40 -2.79
N CYS A 102 22.10 -0.76 -2.65
CA CYS A 102 21.25 -0.20 -1.60
C CYS A 102 21.68 -0.69 -0.22
N LYS A 103 21.70 0.21 0.75
CA LYS A 103 22.01 -0.09 2.15
C LYS A 103 20.73 -0.42 2.90
N SER A 104 20.89 -1.05 4.08
CA SER A 104 19.80 -1.30 5.05
C SER A 104 19.84 -0.24 6.16
N ASP A 105 19.75 1.03 5.78
CA ASP A 105 19.90 2.19 6.67
C ASP A 105 18.55 2.84 7.05
N TRP A 106 17.45 2.36 6.50
CA TRP A 106 16.11 2.80 6.88
C TRP A 106 15.68 2.16 8.21
N ASN A 107 15.21 2.97 9.15
CA ASN A 107 14.67 2.50 10.42
C ASN A 107 13.46 3.34 10.87
N MET A 108 12.54 2.73 11.63
CA MET A 108 11.26 3.35 12.03
C MET A 108 11.39 4.56 12.95
N PRO A 109 12.27 4.61 13.98
CA PRO A 109 12.43 5.78 14.83
C PRO A 109 12.84 7.04 14.07
N ASP A 110 13.78 6.93 13.14
CA ASP A 110 14.20 8.06 12.31
C ASP A 110 13.08 8.52 11.40
N TYR A 111 12.34 7.57 10.80
CA TYR A 111 11.15 7.86 10.00
C TYR A 111 10.11 8.66 10.78
N ILE A 112 9.81 8.29 12.04
CA ILE A 112 8.85 9.02 12.88
C ILE A 112 9.30 10.46 13.10
N ALA A 113 10.58 10.67 13.43
CA ALA A 113 11.13 11.99 13.67
C ALA A 113 11.04 12.88 12.42
N GLU A 114 11.44 12.36 11.28
CA GLU A 114 11.37 13.04 9.98
C GLU A 114 9.93 13.34 9.56
N ALA A 115 9.01 12.37 9.71
CA ALA A 115 7.61 12.54 9.36
C ALA A 115 6.91 13.59 10.22
N VAL A 116 7.20 13.59 11.53
CA VAL A 116 6.67 14.61 12.48
C VAL A 116 7.14 16.00 12.07
N GLU A 117 8.41 16.17 11.77
CA GLU A 117 8.96 17.47 11.36
C GLU A 117 8.39 17.92 10.01
N LYS A 118 8.29 17.02 9.05
CA LYS A 118 7.68 17.28 7.72
C LYS A 118 6.22 17.72 7.85
N ILE A 119 5.44 17.05 8.70
CA ILE A 119 4.04 17.43 8.96
C ILE A 119 3.96 18.82 9.57
N ARG A 120 4.80 19.14 10.58
CA ARG A 120 4.84 20.46 11.22
C ARG A 120 5.14 21.56 10.23
N GLN A 121 6.14 21.37 9.38
CA GLN A 121 6.54 22.33 8.37
C GLN A 121 5.44 22.54 7.31
N GLN A 122 4.78 21.45 6.90
CA GLN A 122 3.74 21.48 5.88
C GLN A 122 2.46 22.14 6.37
N VAL A 123 2.03 21.81 7.58
CA VAL A 123 0.76 22.28 8.18
C VAL A 123 0.91 23.68 8.78
N GLY A 124 2.05 23.99 9.40
CA GLY A 124 2.26 25.26 10.09
C GLY A 124 1.24 25.48 11.21
N SER A 125 0.51 26.58 11.15
CA SER A 125 -0.54 26.93 12.11
C SER A 125 -1.96 26.55 11.68
N ASP A 126 -2.11 25.89 10.52
CA ASP A 126 -3.41 25.49 9.99
C ASP A 126 -4.02 24.32 10.76
N GLU A 127 -5.32 24.13 10.62
CA GLU A 127 -6.03 22.96 11.16
C GLU A 127 -6.12 21.84 10.11
N VAL A 128 -6.07 20.62 10.62
CA VAL A 128 -6.16 19.37 9.85
C VAL A 128 -7.43 18.64 10.24
N ILE A 129 -8.17 18.14 9.25
CA ILE A 129 -9.32 17.25 9.47
C ILE A 129 -9.01 15.86 8.88
N LEU A 130 -9.38 14.80 9.59
CA LEU A 130 -9.16 13.41 9.19
C LEU A 130 -10.42 12.60 9.42
N GLY A 131 -10.85 11.84 8.39
CA GLY A 131 -11.88 10.82 8.55
C GLY A 131 -11.30 9.56 9.21
N LEU A 132 -11.74 9.26 10.42
CA LEU A 132 -11.31 8.09 11.18
C LEU A 132 -12.24 6.92 10.90
N SER A 133 -11.74 5.88 10.22
CA SER A 133 -12.56 4.75 9.78
C SER A 133 -12.50 3.54 10.72
N GLY A 134 -11.75 3.62 11.83
CA GLY A 134 -11.43 2.45 12.67
C GLY A 134 -10.43 1.47 12.06
N GLY A 135 -10.03 1.67 10.80
CA GLY A 135 -9.00 0.89 10.14
C GLY A 135 -7.58 1.29 10.57
N VAL A 136 -6.62 0.35 10.44
CA VAL A 136 -5.22 0.55 10.85
C VAL A 136 -4.61 1.81 10.24
N ASP A 137 -4.82 2.05 8.95
CA ASP A 137 -4.14 3.14 8.23
C ASP A 137 -4.62 4.52 8.70
N SER A 138 -5.93 4.72 8.84
CA SER A 138 -6.48 5.97 9.39
C SER A 138 -6.09 6.18 10.85
N SER A 139 -6.01 5.11 11.62
CA SER A 139 -5.61 5.13 13.02
C SER A 139 -4.15 5.54 13.19
N VAL A 140 -3.25 4.96 12.41
CA VAL A 140 -1.82 5.31 12.43
C VAL A 140 -1.58 6.72 11.90
N ALA A 141 -2.28 7.13 10.85
CA ALA A 141 -2.24 8.51 10.36
C ALA A 141 -2.66 9.50 11.45
N ALA A 142 -3.79 9.23 12.15
CA ALA A 142 -4.26 10.08 13.25
C ALA A 142 -3.23 10.21 14.37
N ALA A 143 -2.66 9.09 14.84
CA ALA A 143 -1.66 9.08 15.90
C ALA A 143 -0.38 9.84 15.50
N LEU A 144 0.11 9.65 14.27
CA LEU A 144 1.31 10.34 13.77
C LEU A 144 1.08 11.84 13.63
N ILE A 145 -0.05 12.25 13.05
CA ILE A 145 -0.39 13.67 12.88
C ILE A 145 -0.61 14.32 14.24
N HIS A 146 -1.33 13.67 15.16
CA HIS A 146 -1.52 14.20 16.51
C HIS A 146 -0.19 14.38 17.25
N ARG A 147 0.73 13.45 17.12
CA ARG A 147 2.10 13.59 17.66
C ARG A 147 2.85 14.80 17.09
N ALA A 148 2.58 15.13 15.82
CA ALA A 148 3.22 16.26 15.15
C ALA A 148 2.62 17.61 15.56
N ILE A 149 1.29 17.75 15.54
CA ILE A 149 0.58 19.02 15.63
C ILE A 149 -0.48 19.11 16.74
N GLY A 150 -0.67 18.05 17.53
CA GLY A 150 -1.57 18.06 18.68
C GLY A 150 -3.00 18.48 18.34
N ASP A 151 -3.51 19.49 19.03
CA ASP A 151 -4.90 19.95 18.94
C ASP A 151 -5.30 20.59 17.60
N GLN A 152 -4.36 20.83 16.69
CA GLN A 152 -4.65 21.27 15.33
C GLN A 152 -5.30 20.16 14.50
N LEU A 153 -5.21 18.88 14.95
CA LEU A 153 -5.89 17.74 14.33
C LEU A 153 -7.30 17.57 14.92
N THR A 154 -8.29 17.47 14.06
CA THR A 154 -9.63 16.98 14.38
C THR A 154 -9.94 15.74 13.57
N CYS A 155 -10.26 14.65 14.25
CA CYS A 155 -10.76 13.43 13.64
C CYS A 155 -12.28 13.41 13.62
N VAL A 156 -12.87 12.95 12.53
CA VAL A 156 -14.31 12.72 12.39
C VAL A 156 -14.54 11.21 12.28
N PHE A 157 -15.21 10.65 13.25
CA PHE A 157 -15.60 9.24 13.27
C PHE A 157 -17.11 9.14 12.99
N VAL A 158 -17.47 8.44 11.92
CA VAL A 158 -18.85 8.28 11.48
C VAL A 158 -19.33 6.87 11.81
N ASP A 159 -20.30 6.76 12.72
CA ASP A 159 -21.02 5.51 12.94
C ASP A 159 -22.15 5.39 11.92
N HIS A 160 -21.97 4.48 10.99
CA HIS A 160 -22.90 4.21 9.89
C HIS A 160 -23.74 2.94 10.10
N GLY A 161 -23.67 2.32 11.30
CA GLY A 161 -24.41 1.10 11.62
C GLY A 161 -23.88 -0.19 10.99
N LEU A 162 -22.78 -0.12 10.25
CA LEU A 162 -22.12 -1.29 9.62
C LEU A 162 -20.75 -1.58 10.26
N LEU A 163 -20.50 -1.01 11.43
CA LEU A 163 -19.31 -1.24 12.24
C LEU A 163 -19.33 -2.64 12.85
N ARG A 164 -18.13 -3.14 13.20
CA ARG A 164 -18.03 -4.34 14.03
C ARG A 164 -18.59 -4.06 15.44
N LEU A 165 -18.91 -5.13 16.15
CA LEU A 165 -19.38 -5.03 17.54
C LEU A 165 -18.38 -4.22 18.37
N ASP A 166 -18.88 -3.21 19.08
CA ASP A 166 -18.12 -2.30 19.95
C ASP A 166 -17.00 -1.49 19.26
N GLU A 167 -16.87 -1.54 17.94
CA GLU A 167 -15.80 -0.83 17.20
C GLU A 167 -15.83 0.68 17.46
N GLY A 168 -17.01 1.30 17.42
CA GLY A 168 -17.17 2.73 17.71
C GLY A 168 -16.70 3.11 19.11
N LYS A 169 -17.09 2.30 20.11
CA LYS A 169 -16.65 2.49 21.50
C LYS A 169 -15.13 2.36 21.64
N MET A 170 -14.54 1.32 21.03
CA MET A 170 -13.09 1.09 21.08
C MET A 170 -12.32 2.24 20.42
N VAL A 171 -12.79 2.78 19.30
CA VAL A 171 -12.16 3.92 18.63
C VAL A 171 -12.21 5.17 19.51
N MET A 172 -13.37 5.48 20.12
CA MET A 172 -13.51 6.64 21.00
C MET A 172 -12.61 6.51 22.24
N GLU A 173 -12.61 5.36 22.91
CA GLU A 173 -11.77 5.09 24.06
C GLU A 173 -10.27 5.24 23.71
N MET A 174 -9.85 4.66 22.59
CA MET A 174 -8.45 4.72 22.17
C MET A 174 -8.01 6.15 21.82
N PHE A 175 -8.75 6.84 20.96
CA PHE A 175 -8.31 8.12 20.43
C PHE A 175 -8.66 9.29 21.33
N ALA A 176 -9.89 9.39 21.82
CA ALA A 176 -10.30 10.52 22.64
C ALA A 176 -9.81 10.39 24.08
N GLU A 177 -9.96 9.21 24.71
CA GLU A 177 -9.63 9.05 26.13
C GLU A 177 -8.15 8.75 26.35
N ASN A 178 -7.54 7.81 25.60
CA ASN A 178 -6.16 7.38 25.84
C ASN A 178 -5.12 8.27 25.15
N LEU A 179 -5.36 8.69 23.90
CA LEU A 179 -4.42 9.51 23.14
C LEU A 179 -4.70 11.01 23.21
N GLY A 180 -5.86 11.42 23.72
CA GLY A 180 -6.24 12.83 23.82
C GLY A 180 -6.47 13.51 22.46
N VAL A 181 -6.77 12.74 21.42
CA VAL A 181 -7.09 13.28 20.09
C VAL A 181 -8.48 13.89 20.10
N ASN A 182 -8.65 15.05 19.47
CA ASN A 182 -9.97 15.65 19.30
C ASN A 182 -10.78 14.83 18.26
N VAL A 183 -11.72 14.02 18.74
CA VAL A 183 -12.59 13.15 17.91
C VAL A 183 -14.04 13.61 17.98
N ILE A 184 -14.63 13.89 16.83
CA ILE A 184 -16.07 14.14 16.66
C ILE A 184 -16.71 12.82 16.26
N HIS A 185 -17.56 12.29 17.13
CA HIS A 185 -18.38 11.12 16.84
C HIS A 185 -19.71 11.54 16.25
N ILE A 186 -20.04 11.01 15.08
CA ILE A 186 -21.29 11.28 14.37
C ILE A 186 -22.10 10.00 14.29
N ASP A 187 -23.26 9.98 14.90
CA ASP A 187 -24.24 8.93 14.68
C ASP A 187 -25.02 9.22 13.39
N ALA A 188 -24.76 8.42 12.36
CA ALA A 188 -25.40 8.49 11.06
C ALA A 188 -26.10 7.18 10.68
N VAL A 189 -26.38 6.32 11.68
CA VAL A 189 -26.98 4.99 11.47
C VAL A 189 -28.26 5.07 10.67
N ASP A 190 -29.20 5.91 11.08
CA ASP A 190 -30.50 6.05 10.40
C ASP A 190 -30.38 6.54 8.97
N GLN A 191 -29.45 7.48 8.69
CA GLN A 191 -29.17 7.99 7.34
C GLN A 191 -28.67 6.88 6.42
N PHE A 192 -27.64 6.14 6.84
CA PHE A 192 -27.06 5.07 6.04
C PHE A 192 -28.02 3.91 5.85
N MET A 193 -28.68 3.45 6.90
CA MET A 193 -29.64 2.34 6.83
C MET A 193 -30.85 2.69 5.98
N GLY A 194 -31.33 3.93 6.04
CA GLY A 194 -32.43 4.41 5.19
C GLY A 194 -32.08 4.34 3.70
N HIS A 195 -30.89 4.77 3.29
CA HIS A 195 -30.46 4.72 1.89
C HIS A 195 -30.04 3.32 1.40
N LEU A 196 -29.69 2.40 2.31
CA LEU A 196 -29.37 1.01 2.00
C LEU A 196 -30.59 0.10 1.98
N ALA A 197 -31.74 0.54 2.45
CA ALA A 197 -32.96 -0.25 2.49
C ALA A 197 -33.37 -0.76 1.10
N GLY A 198 -33.54 -2.07 0.97
CA GLY A 198 -33.91 -2.72 -0.29
C GLY A 198 -32.79 -2.85 -1.34
N VAL A 199 -31.58 -2.38 -1.07
CA VAL A 199 -30.44 -2.50 -1.98
C VAL A 199 -29.72 -3.83 -1.73
N SER A 200 -29.71 -4.73 -2.72
CA SER A 200 -29.04 -6.04 -2.65
C SER A 200 -27.71 -6.08 -3.36
N ASP A 201 -27.54 -5.30 -4.45
CA ASP A 201 -26.32 -5.27 -5.24
C ASP A 201 -25.13 -4.73 -4.46
N PRO A 202 -24.00 -5.48 -4.37
CA PRO A 202 -22.81 -5.05 -3.60
C PRO A 202 -22.17 -3.76 -4.11
N GLU A 203 -22.17 -3.54 -5.42
CA GLU A 203 -21.56 -2.34 -6.00
C GLU A 203 -22.42 -1.09 -5.75
N ALA A 204 -23.73 -1.25 -5.82
CA ALA A 204 -24.68 -0.20 -5.45
C ALA A 204 -24.52 0.18 -3.98
N LYS A 205 -24.41 -0.81 -3.07
CA LYS A 205 -24.14 -0.57 -1.64
C LYS A 205 -22.86 0.24 -1.43
N ARG A 206 -21.75 -0.13 -2.06
CA ARG A 206 -20.48 0.60 -1.94
C ARG A 206 -20.61 2.06 -2.36
N LYS A 207 -21.31 2.32 -3.48
CA LYS A 207 -21.52 3.69 -3.98
C LYS A 207 -22.36 4.52 -3.03
N ILE A 208 -23.41 3.93 -2.45
CA ILE A 208 -24.26 4.61 -1.46
C ILE A 208 -23.41 4.94 -0.21
N ILE A 209 -22.74 3.94 0.37
CA ILE A 209 -21.92 4.13 1.58
C ILE A 209 -20.87 5.21 1.35
N GLY A 210 -20.16 5.17 0.21
CA GLY A 210 -19.14 6.17 -0.13
C GLY A 210 -19.72 7.58 -0.26
N ARG A 211 -20.86 7.75 -0.91
CA ARG A 211 -21.54 9.04 -1.06
C ARG A 211 -21.98 9.60 0.29
N GLU A 212 -22.70 8.80 1.07
CA GLU A 212 -23.19 9.23 2.38
C GLU A 212 -22.07 9.62 3.33
N PHE A 213 -20.96 8.86 3.31
CA PHE A 213 -19.78 9.19 4.10
C PHE A 213 -19.19 10.55 3.71
N VAL A 214 -19.08 10.81 2.42
CA VAL A 214 -18.60 12.10 1.90
C VAL A 214 -19.52 13.24 2.33
N GLU A 215 -20.84 13.07 2.23
CA GLU A 215 -21.81 14.10 2.62
C GLU A 215 -21.74 14.42 4.12
N VAL A 216 -21.71 13.40 4.99
CA VAL A 216 -21.57 13.59 6.43
C VAL A 216 -20.24 14.28 6.76
N PHE A 217 -19.15 13.84 6.15
CA PHE A 217 -17.84 14.41 6.39
C PHE A 217 -17.75 15.87 5.93
N GLN A 218 -18.35 16.21 4.80
CA GLN A 218 -18.39 17.58 4.27
C GLN A 218 -19.12 18.56 5.20
N VAL A 219 -20.22 18.12 5.79
CA VAL A 219 -20.97 18.92 6.77
C VAL A 219 -20.08 19.25 7.96
N GLU A 220 -19.33 18.29 8.48
CA GLU A 220 -18.44 18.52 9.62
C GLU A 220 -17.21 19.35 9.24
N ALA A 221 -16.60 19.08 8.09
CA ALA A 221 -15.49 19.87 7.59
C ALA A 221 -15.87 21.33 7.36
N GLY A 222 -17.08 21.59 6.82
CA GLY A 222 -17.59 22.93 6.58
C GLY A 222 -17.83 23.78 7.84
N LYS A 223 -18.00 23.14 9.02
CA LYS A 223 -18.07 23.85 10.31
C LYS A 223 -16.74 24.41 10.78
N ARG A 224 -15.60 23.94 10.22
CA ARG A 224 -14.24 24.30 10.60
C ARG A 224 -13.60 25.22 9.59
N LYS A 225 -13.82 26.51 9.76
CA LYS A 225 -13.34 27.55 8.83
C LYS A 225 -11.81 27.64 8.71
N ASN A 226 -11.08 27.15 9.72
CA ASN A 226 -9.62 27.18 9.77
C ASN A 226 -8.99 25.89 9.25
N ALA A 227 -9.77 24.85 8.96
CA ALA A 227 -9.24 23.63 8.36
C ALA A 227 -8.80 23.93 6.92
N LYS A 228 -7.51 23.68 6.64
CA LYS A 228 -6.89 23.82 5.32
C LYS A 228 -6.44 22.49 4.74
N TRP A 229 -6.35 21.48 5.58
CA TRP A 229 -5.78 20.19 5.26
C TRP A 229 -6.77 19.05 5.51
N LEU A 230 -6.89 18.15 4.52
CA LEU A 230 -7.55 16.87 4.66
C LEU A 230 -6.48 15.79 4.77
N ALA A 231 -6.42 15.13 5.91
CA ALA A 231 -5.51 14.01 6.09
C ALA A 231 -6.14 12.70 5.62
N GLN A 232 -5.33 11.85 5.01
CA GLN A 232 -5.71 10.52 4.53
C GLN A 232 -4.65 9.49 4.90
N GLY A 233 -5.12 8.28 5.22
CA GLY A 233 -4.27 7.11 5.48
C GLY A 233 -3.87 6.36 4.21
N THR A 234 -3.58 7.07 3.12
CA THR A 234 -3.08 6.48 1.87
C THR A 234 -1.72 5.83 2.13
N ILE A 235 -1.54 4.60 1.67
CA ILE A 235 -0.29 3.84 1.77
C ILE A 235 0.31 3.57 0.38
N TYR A 236 1.57 3.15 0.31
CA TYR A 236 2.27 2.98 -0.96
C TYR A 236 1.59 1.99 -1.94
N PRO A 237 1.02 0.85 -1.52
CA PRO A 237 0.21 0.00 -2.39
C PRO A 237 -0.96 0.72 -3.08
N ASP A 238 -1.64 1.65 -2.40
CA ASP A 238 -2.73 2.43 -2.99
C ASP A 238 -2.23 3.33 -4.12
N VAL A 239 -1.03 3.89 -3.96
CA VAL A 239 -0.36 4.72 -4.97
C VAL A 239 -0.04 3.91 -6.23
N ILE A 240 0.54 2.70 -6.06
CA ILE A 240 0.87 1.81 -7.17
C ILE A 240 -0.38 1.40 -7.95
N GLU A 241 -1.44 0.99 -7.25
CA GLU A 241 -2.69 0.57 -7.88
C GLU A 241 -3.39 1.71 -8.64
N SER A 242 -3.24 2.94 -8.15
CA SER A 242 -3.81 4.14 -8.79
C SER A 242 -3.05 4.54 -10.06
N ALA A 243 -1.75 4.33 -10.10
CA ALA A 243 -0.89 4.65 -11.25
C ALA A 243 -1.22 3.80 -12.50
N GLY A 244 -1.76 2.58 -12.32
CA GLY A 244 -2.10 1.65 -13.40
C GLY A 244 -3.36 1.99 -14.19
N LYS A 245 -4.18 2.93 -13.76
CA LYS A 245 -5.51 3.25 -14.35
C LYS A 245 -5.55 4.48 -15.26
N GLY A 246 -4.44 4.90 -15.86
CA GLY A 246 -4.42 5.84 -17.01
C GLY A 246 -4.54 7.33 -16.67
N LYS A 247 -3.99 8.14 -17.55
CA LYS A 247 -3.71 9.56 -17.66
C LYS A 247 -4.76 10.60 -17.23
N LYS A 248 -5.52 10.42 -16.17
CA LYS A 248 -6.27 11.54 -15.54
C LYS A 248 -6.11 11.45 -14.03
N GLY A 249 -5.50 12.51 -13.47
CA GLY A 249 -5.02 12.59 -12.12
C GLY A 249 -6.02 12.18 -11.04
N HIS A 250 -5.45 11.73 -9.94
CA HIS A 250 -6.05 11.68 -8.60
C HIS A 250 -7.34 10.88 -8.39
N THR A 251 -7.56 9.77 -9.11
CA THR A 251 -8.61 8.83 -8.69
C THR A 251 -8.00 7.74 -7.83
N ILE A 252 -7.83 8.03 -6.57
CA ILE A 252 -7.58 7.05 -5.52
C ILE A 252 -8.83 6.14 -5.44
N LYS A 253 -8.69 4.86 -5.10
CA LYS A 253 -9.79 3.88 -5.04
C LYS A 253 -11.01 4.42 -4.31
N SER A 254 -12.19 4.25 -4.89
CA SER A 254 -13.49 4.71 -4.38
C SER A 254 -13.89 4.15 -3.00
N HIS A 255 -13.15 3.20 -2.44
CA HIS A 255 -13.46 2.54 -1.16
C HIS A 255 -12.46 2.88 -0.03
N HIS A 256 -11.37 3.60 -0.31
CA HIS A 256 -10.46 4.14 0.70
C HIS A 256 -10.53 5.67 0.78
N ASN A 257 -11.51 6.28 0.13
CA ASN A 257 -11.43 7.69 -0.16
C ASN A 257 -12.63 8.49 0.32
N VAL A 258 -12.30 9.42 1.12
CA VAL A 258 -12.88 10.76 1.07
C VAL A 258 -12.46 11.51 -0.23
N GLY A 259 -11.94 10.82 -1.23
CA GLY A 259 -11.49 11.35 -2.53
C GLY A 259 -12.59 11.74 -3.50
N GLY A 260 -13.85 11.68 -3.06
CA GLY A 260 -14.99 12.31 -3.72
C GLY A 260 -15.40 13.64 -3.06
N LEU A 261 -14.58 14.17 -2.15
CA LEU A 261 -14.85 15.51 -1.60
C LEU A 261 -14.81 16.53 -2.72
N PRO A 262 -15.86 17.35 -2.89
CA PRO A 262 -15.88 18.35 -3.94
C PRO A 262 -14.71 19.32 -3.78
N GLU A 263 -14.19 19.78 -4.90
CA GLU A 263 -13.25 20.90 -4.98
C GLU A 263 -13.72 22.15 -4.19
N THR A 264 -15.01 22.18 -3.84
CA THR A 264 -15.64 23.24 -3.04
C THR A 264 -15.10 23.39 -1.62
N LEU A 265 -14.47 22.37 -1.01
CA LEU A 265 -13.89 22.48 0.33
C LEU A 265 -12.50 23.12 0.33
N ASN A 266 -11.84 23.21 -0.81
CA ASN A 266 -10.53 23.86 -0.98
C ASN A 266 -9.46 23.35 0.03
N LEU A 267 -9.52 22.07 0.42
CA LEU A 267 -8.58 21.46 1.34
C LEU A 267 -7.39 20.85 0.58
N GLN A 268 -6.19 21.06 1.11
CA GLN A 268 -4.98 20.39 0.63
C GLN A 268 -4.88 18.98 1.22
N LEU A 269 -4.26 18.06 0.49
CA LEU A 269 -4.07 16.68 0.99
C LEU A 269 -2.84 16.57 1.88
N LEU A 270 -2.99 15.86 3.00
CA LEU A 270 -1.92 15.45 3.89
C LEU A 270 -1.90 13.92 3.98
N GLU A 271 -0.92 13.27 3.36
CA GLU A 271 -0.82 11.82 3.22
C GLU A 271 0.48 11.30 3.88
N PRO A 272 0.57 11.23 5.20
CA PRO A 272 1.83 10.97 5.89
C PRO A 272 2.32 9.53 5.76
N LEU A 273 1.49 8.59 5.32
CA LEU A 273 1.83 7.17 5.18
C LEU A 273 2.10 6.75 3.73
N ARG A 274 2.08 7.70 2.79
CA ARG A 274 2.09 7.45 1.34
C ARG A 274 3.28 6.63 0.84
N GLU A 275 4.40 6.68 1.56
CA GLU A 275 5.64 5.99 1.20
C GLU A 275 5.81 4.64 1.91
N LEU A 276 4.87 4.25 2.78
CA LEU A 276 4.95 3.05 3.60
C LEU A 276 4.15 1.88 3.04
N PHE A 277 4.68 0.67 3.22
CA PHE A 277 3.93 -0.57 3.04
C PHE A 277 3.10 -0.90 4.29
N LYS A 278 2.13 -1.81 4.15
CA LYS A 278 1.19 -2.16 5.22
C LYS A 278 1.87 -2.66 6.50
N ASP A 279 2.94 -3.44 6.36
CA ASP A 279 3.66 -3.96 7.52
C ASP A 279 4.46 -2.87 8.24
N GLU A 280 4.97 -1.90 7.49
CA GLU A 280 5.63 -0.72 8.05
C GLU A 280 4.64 0.19 8.78
N VAL A 281 3.43 0.34 8.24
CA VAL A 281 2.34 1.08 8.92
C VAL A 281 1.98 0.43 10.26
N ARG A 282 1.93 -0.91 10.33
CA ARG A 282 1.70 -1.61 11.61
C ARG A 282 2.84 -1.39 12.61
N GLN A 283 4.10 -1.47 12.15
CA GLN A 283 5.26 -1.18 13.00
C GLN A 283 5.23 0.25 13.52
N LEU A 284 4.89 1.20 12.65
CA LEU A 284 4.69 2.61 13.01
C LEU A 284 3.59 2.77 14.06
N GLY A 285 2.47 2.08 13.91
CA GLY A 285 1.37 2.07 14.88
C GLY A 285 1.83 1.63 16.27
N VAL A 286 2.54 0.49 16.35
CA VAL A 286 3.12 -0.01 17.60
C VAL A 286 4.10 1.01 18.21
N ALA A 287 4.97 1.61 17.41
CA ALA A 287 5.93 2.62 17.87
C ALA A 287 5.25 3.93 18.33
N LEU A 288 4.04 4.21 17.88
CA LEU A 288 3.20 5.33 18.32
C LEU A 288 2.30 4.98 19.52
N GLY A 289 2.35 3.74 20.02
CA GLY A 289 1.57 3.28 21.17
C GLY A 289 0.16 2.77 20.85
N LEU A 290 -0.14 2.51 19.59
CA LEU A 290 -1.37 1.83 19.20
C LEU A 290 -1.26 0.32 19.47
N PRO A 291 -2.39 -0.38 19.82
CA PRO A 291 -2.40 -1.82 20.11
C PRO A 291 -2.15 -2.69 18.88
#